data_935e2cefb0d80f8fafaf617f0042e462
#
_entry.id   935e2cefb0d80f8fafaf617f0042e462
#
_cell.length_a   1.000
_cell.length_b   1.000
_cell.length_c   1.000
_cell.angle_alpha   90.00
_cell.angle_beta   90.00
_cell.angle_gamma   90.00
#
_symmetry.space_group_name_H-M   'P 1'
#
loop_
_entity.id
_entity.type
_entity.pdbx_description
1 polymer ?
#
loop_
_entity_poly.entity_id
_entity_poly.type
_entity_poly.pdbx_seq_one_letter_code
_entity_poly.pdbx_strand_id
1 'polypeptide(L)'
;IGIDSFAKKTQTNEGGTVQDDARAMSELIERIVHADKVGLDVFGLGEHHREEFLDSAAHNILSAAAAKTENIRLTSAVAVISAMDPVRLFQNYATLDLISKGRAEIVAGRGSFTEAFPLFGLDFNDYDDLYTEKLDLLLKIRDENKVTWSGKFRPPLENQNVYPRPLQEKLPVWVGVGGTPASFVRAGALGLPLMVAVIGGETHRFRPLIDLYRSEEHTSELQSRPHISYAV
;
A
#
# COMPACT_ATOMS: atom_id res chain seq x y z
N ILE A 1 13.56 -11.44 0.56
CA ILE A 1 13.06 -11.34 1.96
C ILE A 1 12.88 -9.88 2.30
N GLY A 2 11.75 -9.51 2.92
CA GLY A 2 11.47 -8.15 3.31
C GLY A 2 11.09 -8.01 4.78
N ILE A 3 10.99 -6.77 5.21
CA ILE A 3 10.47 -6.39 6.52
C ILE A 3 9.48 -5.24 6.38
N ASP A 4 8.55 -5.16 7.33
CA ASP A 4 7.58 -4.08 7.43
C ASP A 4 7.74 -3.30 8.74
N SER A 5 7.29 -2.06 8.76
CA SER A 5 7.25 -1.23 9.95
C SER A 5 5.95 -0.42 10.00
N PHE A 6 5.41 -0.23 11.19
CA PHE A 6 4.28 0.65 11.45
C PHE A 6 4.71 1.98 12.08
N ALA A 7 6.01 2.27 12.08
CA ALA A 7 6.57 3.51 12.64
C ALA A 7 6.01 3.86 14.04
N LYS A 8 5.90 2.86 14.91
CA LYS A 8 5.35 3.05 16.26
C LYS A 8 6.23 4.00 17.06
N LYS A 9 5.58 4.92 17.78
CA LYS A 9 6.25 5.82 18.72
C LYS A 9 6.99 5.05 19.81
N THR A 10 8.13 5.56 20.24
CA THR A 10 8.80 5.04 21.44
C THR A 10 7.95 5.37 22.66
N GLN A 11 7.47 4.36 23.35
CA GLN A 11 6.75 4.55 24.63
C GLN A 11 7.76 4.96 25.70
N THR A 12 7.65 6.20 26.18
CA THR A 12 8.32 6.65 27.39
C THR A 12 7.32 6.64 28.55
N ASN A 13 7.76 6.37 29.78
CA ASN A 13 6.89 6.32 30.96
C ASN A 13 6.26 7.69 31.29
N GLU A 14 6.65 8.77 30.63
CA GLU A 14 6.25 10.16 30.91
C GLU A 14 5.51 10.84 29.74
N GLY A 15 5.09 10.07 28.71
CA GLY A 15 4.58 10.65 27.46
C GLY A 15 5.74 11.16 26.57
N GLY A 16 5.76 10.74 25.29
CA GLY A 16 6.82 11.15 24.36
C GLY A 16 6.71 12.62 23.97
N THR A 17 7.86 13.23 23.67
CA THR A 17 7.94 14.60 23.15
C THR A 17 8.01 14.62 21.62
N VAL A 18 7.77 15.76 20.99
CA VAL A 18 7.96 15.94 19.52
C VAL A 18 9.42 15.67 19.11
N GLN A 19 10.39 15.93 19.99
CA GLN A 19 11.79 15.58 19.78
C GLN A 19 12.03 14.08 19.74
N ASP A 20 11.31 13.32 20.56
CA ASP A 20 11.35 11.85 20.52
C ASP A 20 10.73 11.29 19.22
N ASP A 21 9.64 11.90 18.73
CA ASP A 21 9.04 11.56 17.45
C ASP A 21 10.00 11.87 16.27
N ALA A 22 10.69 13.02 16.29
CA ALA A 22 11.69 13.37 15.28
C ALA A 22 12.87 12.41 15.27
N ARG A 23 13.33 11.97 16.46
CA ARG A 23 14.38 10.96 16.59
C ARG A 23 13.91 9.60 16.05
N ALA A 24 12.72 9.15 16.45
CA ALA A 24 12.14 7.88 15.98
C ALA A 24 11.98 7.85 14.45
N MET A 25 11.61 8.99 13.84
CA MET A 25 11.53 9.13 12.39
C MET A 25 12.90 9.01 11.72
N SER A 26 13.94 9.64 12.29
CA SER A 26 15.31 9.53 11.80
C SER A 26 15.82 8.09 11.89
N GLU A 27 15.60 7.43 13.03
CA GLU A 27 15.96 6.03 13.25
C GLU A 27 15.20 5.08 12.30
N LEU A 28 13.94 5.38 11.95
CA LEU A 28 13.20 4.60 10.97
C LEU A 28 13.87 4.68 9.58
N ILE A 29 14.24 5.88 9.15
CA ILE A 29 14.94 6.04 7.87
C ILE A 29 16.29 5.31 7.90
N GLU A 30 17.02 5.37 9.00
CA GLU A 30 18.29 4.64 9.17
C GLU A 30 18.08 3.12 9.11
N ARG A 31 17.01 2.59 9.69
CA ARG A 31 16.64 1.16 9.58
C ARG A 31 16.38 0.75 8.13
N ILE A 32 15.69 1.59 7.33
CA ILE A 32 15.47 1.32 5.90
C ILE A 32 16.81 1.28 5.15
N VAL A 33 17.69 2.25 5.43
CA VAL A 33 19.04 2.29 4.84
C VAL A 33 19.88 1.07 5.26
N HIS A 34 19.75 0.64 6.52
CA HIS A 34 20.44 -0.57 6.99
C HIS A 34 19.89 -1.82 6.29
N ALA A 35 18.57 -1.94 6.12
CA ALA A 35 17.93 -3.04 5.40
C ALA A 35 18.45 -3.15 3.95
N ASP A 36 18.61 -2.03 3.26
CA ASP A 36 19.23 -1.97 1.93
C ASP A 36 20.68 -2.48 1.94
N LYS A 37 21.48 -2.00 2.89
CA LYS A 37 22.91 -2.38 3.00
C LYS A 37 23.14 -3.85 3.29
N VAL A 38 22.24 -4.49 4.05
CA VAL A 38 22.34 -5.93 4.37
C VAL A 38 21.68 -6.82 3.31
N GLY A 39 21.14 -6.22 2.24
CA GLY A 39 20.62 -6.94 1.08
C GLY A 39 19.22 -7.49 1.25
N LEU A 40 18.35 -6.85 2.04
CA LEU A 40 16.92 -7.18 2.02
C LEU A 40 16.27 -6.70 0.71
N ASP A 41 15.29 -7.46 0.22
CA ASP A 41 14.67 -7.22 -1.09
C ASP A 41 13.62 -6.11 -1.03
N VAL A 42 12.87 -5.98 0.08
CA VAL A 42 11.76 -5.02 0.19
C VAL A 42 11.59 -4.49 1.63
N PHE A 43 11.23 -3.21 1.73
CA PHE A 43 10.77 -2.57 2.96
C PHE A 43 9.36 -2.03 2.78
N GLY A 44 8.43 -2.49 3.63
CA GLY A 44 7.05 -2.04 3.70
C GLY A 44 6.84 -1.04 4.83
N LEU A 45 6.02 -0.01 4.57
CA LEU A 45 5.63 0.96 5.58
C LEU A 45 4.11 1.06 5.65
N GLY A 46 3.57 0.91 6.86
CA GLY A 46 2.14 1.03 7.16
C GLY A 46 1.62 2.45 6.96
N GLU A 47 0.29 2.58 7.07
CA GLU A 47 -0.41 3.87 7.10
C GLU A 47 -1.44 3.80 8.24
N HIS A 48 -1.24 4.64 9.26
CA HIS A 48 -2.12 4.72 10.42
C HIS A 48 -2.36 6.17 10.82
N HIS A 49 -3.60 6.47 11.21
CA HIS A 49 -4.04 7.80 11.63
C HIS A 49 -4.37 7.81 13.13
N ARG A 50 -3.43 7.27 13.94
CA ARG A 50 -3.55 7.12 15.39
C ARG A 50 -2.35 7.72 16.10
N GLU A 51 -2.55 8.10 17.35
CA GLU A 51 -1.51 8.73 18.16
C GLU A 51 -0.24 7.90 18.32
N GLU A 52 -0.37 6.57 18.31
CA GLU A 52 0.74 5.65 18.57
C GLU A 52 1.70 5.49 17.38
N PHE A 53 1.35 6.01 16.18
CA PHE A 53 2.09 5.80 14.94
C PHE A 53 2.54 7.13 14.31
N LEU A 54 3.61 7.08 13.51
CA LEU A 54 4.21 8.21 12.83
C LEU A 54 4.12 8.08 11.29
N ASP A 55 3.36 7.12 10.79
CA ASP A 55 3.33 6.70 9.38
C ASP A 55 2.09 7.16 8.59
N SER A 56 1.35 8.14 9.10
CA SER A 56 0.15 8.67 8.39
C SER A 56 0.43 9.20 6.98
N ALA A 57 1.68 9.52 6.66
CA ALA A 57 2.13 9.96 5.35
C ALA A 57 3.30 9.08 4.86
N ALA A 58 3.09 7.78 4.79
CA ALA A 58 4.10 6.76 4.50
C ALA A 58 4.96 7.07 3.26
N HIS A 59 4.35 7.56 2.18
CA HIS A 59 5.04 7.91 0.93
C HIS A 59 6.13 8.99 1.12
N ASN A 60 5.98 9.92 2.07
CA ASN A 60 7.00 10.93 2.36
C ASN A 60 8.24 10.29 3.01
N ILE A 61 8.03 9.37 3.94
CA ILE A 61 9.09 8.62 4.62
C ILE A 61 9.83 7.73 3.62
N LEU A 62 9.08 7.01 2.79
CA LEU A 62 9.64 6.16 1.74
C LEU A 62 10.44 6.99 0.71
N SER A 63 9.99 8.20 0.37
CA SER A 63 10.73 9.10 -0.53
C SER A 63 12.04 9.58 0.07
N ALA A 64 12.06 9.90 1.37
CA ALA A 64 13.29 10.25 2.07
C ALA A 64 14.28 9.06 2.13
N ALA A 65 13.77 7.84 2.35
CA ALA A 65 14.57 6.62 2.33
C ALA A 65 15.08 6.30 0.92
N ALA A 66 14.25 6.50 -0.13
CA ALA A 66 14.62 6.25 -1.52
C ALA A 66 15.86 7.04 -1.95
N ALA A 67 16.01 8.27 -1.47
CA ALA A 67 17.17 9.12 -1.75
C ALA A 67 18.47 8.65 -1.05
N LYS A 68 18.38 7.71 -0.11
CA LYS A 68 19.50 7.18 0.70
C LYS A 68 19.75 5.69 0.48
N THR A 69 19.00 5.03 -0.40
CA THR A 69 19.05 3.59 -0.69
C THR A 69 19.26 3.35 -2.18
N GLU A 70 19.77 2.19 -2.55
CA GLU A 70 20.12 1.89 -3.94
C GLU A 70 19.36 0.69 -4.52
N ASN A 71 19.05 -0.33 -3.71
CA ASN A 71 18.55 -1.63 -4.20
C ASN A 71 17.17 -2.00 -3.67
N ILE A 72 16.91 -1.73 -2.38
CA ILE A 72 15.71 -2.18 -1.69
C ILE A 72 14.45 -1.59 -2.34
N ARG A 73 13.44 -2.43 -2.57
CA ARG A 73 12.11 -2.00 -3.01
C ARG A 73 11.37 -1.35 -1.85
N LEU A 74 10.60 -0.33 -2.17
CA LEU A 74 9.90 0.50 -1.19
C LEU A 74 8.40 0.43 -1.44
N THR A 75 7.66 -0.10 -0.49
CA THR A 75 6.23 -0.36 -0.64
C THR A 75 5.41 0.13 0.55
N SER A 76 4.12 0.35 0.34
CA SER A 76 3.18 0.47 1.47
C SER A 76 2.86 -0.90 2.07
N ALA A 77 2.47 -0.90 3.36
CA ALA A 77 2.07 -2.11 4.06
C ALA A 77 0.96 -1.84 5.11
N VAL A 78 -0.16 -1.28 4.66
CA VAL A 78 -0.72 -1.01 3.33
C VAL A 78 -0.97 0.49 3.12
N ALA A 79 -1.19 0.95 1.86
CA ALA A 79 -1.84 2.23 1.62
C ALA A 79 -3.34 2.07 1.83
N VAL A 80 -3.95 2.87 2.72
CA VAL A 80 -5.38 2.82 3.03
C VAL A 80 -6.18 3.52 1.94
N ILE A 81 -6.35 2.83 0.80
CA ILE A 81 -6.95 3.45 -0.40
C ILE A 81 -8.40 3.89 -0.18
N SER A 82 -9.13 3.25 0.75
CA SER A 82 -10.49 3.69 1.12
C SER A 82 -10.53 5.14 1.60
N ALA A 83 -9.47 5.61 2.27
CA ALA A 83 -9.39 6.97 2.81
C ALA A 83 -8.60 7.95 1.91
N MET A 84 -7.93 7.48 0.87
CA MET A 84 -7.07 8.30 0.01
C MET A 84 -7.72 8.55 -1.36
N ASP A 85 -7.43 9.69 -2.00
CA ASP A 85 -7.78 9.92 -3.41
C ASP A 85 -6.82 9.11 -4.31
N PRO A 86 -7.34 8.26 -5.22
CA PRO A 86 -6.52 7.38 -6.06
C PRO A 86 -5.56 8.13 -7.00
N VAL A 87 -5.95 9.33 -7.47
CA VAL A 87 -5.08 10.19 -8.29
C VAL A 87 -3.88 10.62 -7.48
N ARG A 88 -4.11 11.08 -6.23
CA ARG A 88 -3.02 11.51 -5.35
C ARG A 88 -2.13 10.33 -4.94
N LEU A 89 -2.72 9.18 -4.64
CA LEU A 89 -1.96 7.97 -4.33
C LEU A 89 -1.03 7.60 -5.49
N PHE A 90 -1.57 7.55 -6.71
CA PHE A 90 -0.76 7.27 -7.89
C PHE A 90 0.38 8.28 -8.08
N GLN A 91 0.09 9.59 -7.95
CA GLN A 91 1.09 10.64 -8.07
C GLN A 91 2.23 10.50 -7.05
N ASN A 92 1.88 10.20 -5.80
CA ASN A 92 2.85 10.01 -4.73
C ASN A 92 3.81 8.85 -5.04
N TYR A 93 3.27 7.70 -5.46
CA TYR A 93 4.08 6.52 -5.75
C TYR A 93 4.78 6.60 -7.11
N ALA A 94 4.22 7.27 -8.10
CA ALA A 94 4.94 7.57 -9.35
C ALA A 94 6.14 8.50 -9.09
N THR A 95 5.98 9.48 -8.19
CA THR A 95 7.09 10.35 -7.76
C THR A 95 8.14 9.56 -6.98
N LEU A 96 7.71 8.71 -6.03
CA LEU A 96 8.61 7.80 -5.32
C LEU A 96 9.38 6.90 -6.28
N ASP A 97 8.71 6.41 -7.32
CA ASP A 97 9.31 5.54 -8.33
C ASP A 97 10.42 6.25 -9.12
N LEU A 98 10.18 7.49 -9.51
CA LEU A 98 11.21 8.34 -10.16
C LEU A 98 12.40 8.60 -9.23
N ILE A 99 12.17 8.94 -7.95
CA ILE A 99 13.23 9.17 -6.96
C ILE A 99 14.03 7.90 -6.71
N SER A 100 13.34 6.77 -6.56
CA SER A 100 13.96 5.46 -6.27
C SER A 100 14.54 4.77 -7.50
N LYS A 101 14.39 5.34 -8.71
CA LYS A 101 14.83 4.74 -9.97
C LYS A 101 14.17 3.38 -10.25
N GLY A 102 12.84 3.31 -10.09
CA GLY A 102 12.06 2.13 -10.44
C GLY A 102 11.92 1.08 -9.32
N ARG A 103 11.98 1.50 -8.03
CA ARG A 103 11.88 0.58 -6.88
C ARG A 103 10.59 0.74 -6.06
N ALA A 104 9.63 1.57 -6.51
CA ALA A 104 8.38 1.75 -5.80
C ALA A 104 7.35 0.67 -6.14
N GLU A 105 6.54 0.32 -5.15
CA GLU A 105 5.37 -0.54 -5.27
C GLU A 105 4.24 -0.02 -4.38
N ILE A 106 3.00 -0.37 -4.71
CA ILE A 106 1.83 -0.08 -3.89
C ILE A 106 1.22 -1.39 -3.41
N VAL A 107 1.03 -1.54 -2.11
CA VAL A 107 0.10 -2.52 -1.57
C VAL A 107 -1.17 -1.78 -1.17
N ALA A 108 -2.22 -1.93 -1.97
CA ALA A 108 -3.52 -1.32 -1.73
C ALA A 108 -4.31 -2.14 -0.71
N GLY A 109 -4.68 -1.54 0.40
CA GLY A 109 -5.45 -2.16 1.45
C GLY A 109 -6.63 -1.32 1.89
N ARG A 110 -7.53 -1.96 2.65
CA ARG A 110 -8.70 -1.28 3.25
C ARG A 110 -8.35 -0.58 4.57
N GLY A 111 -7.22 -0.93 5.17
CA GLY A 111 -6.89 -0.56 6.54
C GLY A 111 -7.66 -1.40 7.57
N SER A 112 -7.10 -1.53 8.77
CA SER A 112 -7.70 -2.24 9.90
C SER A 112 -8.27 -1.29 10.97
N PHE A 113 -7.94 -0.01 10.89
CA PHE A 113 -8.37 1.02 11.81
C PHE A 113 -9.39 1.97 11.15
N THR A 114 -10.32 2.47 11.94
CA THR A 114 -11.45 3.27 11.47
C THR A 114 -11.19 4.78 11.51
N GLU A 115 -10.13 5.22 12.16
CA GLU A 115 -9.83 6.64 12.45
C GLU A 115 -9.66 7.49 11.19
N ALA A 116 -9.22 6.90 10.09
CA ALA A 116 -9.11 7.59 8.80
C ALA A 116 -10.48 8.10 8.28
N PHE A 117 -11.58 7.38 8.56
CA PHE A 117 -12.89 7.72 8.00
C PHE A 117 -13.42 9.07 8.48
N PRO A 118 -13.60 9.31 9.79
CA PRO A 118 -14.06 10.62 10.27
C PRO A 118 -13.02 11.72 9.99
N LEU A 119 -11.71 11.40 9.99
CA LEU A 119 -10.65 12.36 9.74
C LEU A 119 -10.73 12.94 8.32
N PHE A 120 -11.10 12.14 7.34
CA PHE A 120 -11.24 12.55 5.94
C PHE A 120 -12.68 12.76 5.49
N GLY A 121 -13.64 12.80 6.43
CA GLY A 121 -15.05 13.07 6.15
C GLY A 121 -15.75 11.94 5.38
N LEU A 122 -15.34 10.69 5.61
CA LEU A 122 -15.89 9.50 4.97
C LEU A 122 -16.82 8.75 5.92
N ASP A 123 -17.86 8.10 5.37
CA ASP A 123 -18.73 7.21 6.13
C ASP A 123 -18.15 5.78 6.12
N PHE A 124 -18.04 5.19 7.33
CA PHE A 124 -17.56 3.82 7.46
C PHE A 124 -18.54 2.78 6.87
N ASN A 125 -19.82 3.12 6.72
CA ASN A 125 -20.79 2.28 6.06
C ASN A 125 -20.46 2.06 4.55
N ASP A 126 -19.73 2.99 3.94
CA ASP A 126 -19.27 2.89 2.55
C ASP A 126 -17.89 2.20 2.41
N TYR A 127 -17.38 1.54 3.46
CA TYR A 127 -16.03 0.98 3.55
C TYR A 127 -15.63 0.10 2.36
N ASP A 128 -16.48 -0.85 1.98
CA ASP A 128 -16.20 -1.77 0.87
C ASP A 128 -16.39 -1.11 -0.50
N ASP A 129 -17.38 -0.24 -0.65
CA ASP A 129 -17.66 0.50 -1.87
C ASP A 129 -16.54 1.50 -2.19
N LEU A 130 -16.10 2.24 -1.17
CA LEU A 130 -14.96 3.17 -1.27
C LEU A 130 -13.69 2.44 -1.75
N TYR A 131 -13.38 1.29 -1.15
CA TYR A 131 -12.22 0.50 -1.54
C TYR A 131 -12.33 0.04 -2.99
N THR A 132 -13.49 -0.51 -3.37
CA THR A 132 -13.69 -1.09 -4.70
C THR A 132 -13.60 -0.02 -5.79
N GLU A 133 -14.30 1.10 -5.61
CA GLU A 133 -14.31 2.21 -6.55
C GLU A 133 -12.92 2.84 -6.71
N LYS A 134 -12.24 3.06 -5.59
CA LYS A 134 -10.92 3.71 -5.61
C LYS A 134 -9.82 2.81 -6.14
N LEU A 135 -9.91 1.49 -5.92
CA LEU A 135 -8.99 0.54 -6.53
C LEU A 135 -9.18 0.48 -8.05
N ASP A 136 -10.43 0.47 -8.52
CA ASP A 136 -10.75 0.51 -9.96
C ASP A 136 -10.11 1.73 -10.63
N LEU A 137 -10.31 2.92 -10.06
CA LEU A 137 -9.69 4.14 -10.58
C LEU A 137 -8.15 4.09 -10.53
N LEU A 138 -7.56 3.58 -9.45
CA LEU A 138 -6.10 3.46 -9.34
C LEU A 138 -5.53 2.59 -10.47
N LEU A 139 -6.16 1.44 -10.72
CA LEU A 139 -5.74 0.53 -11.78
C LEU A 139 -5.90 1.17 -13.17
N LYS A 140 -6.99 1.87 -13.38
CA LYS A 140 -7.20 2.59 -14.64
C LYS A 140 -6.14 3.68 -14.87
N ILE A 141 -5.81 4.48 -13.84
CA ILE A 141 -4.74 5.49 -13.92
C ILE A 141 -3.37 4.83 -14.19
N ARG A 142 -3.11 3.68 -13.58
CA ARG A 142 -1.88 2.91 -13.80
C ARG A 142 -1.71 2.50 -15.26
N ASP A 143 -2.81 2.04 -15.87
CA ASP A 143 -2.80 1.41 -17.19
C ASP A 143 -3.01 2.40 -18.34
N GLU A 144 -3.65 3.54 -18.09
CA GLU A 144 -4.00 4.53 -19.12
C GLU A 144 -3.32 5.88 -18.88
N ASN A 145 -2.81 6.51 -19.94
CA ASN A 145 -2.26 7.86 -19.85
C ASN A 145 -3.34 8.93 -19.82
N LYS A 146 -4.47 8.68 -20.51
CA LYS A 146 -5.65 9.55 -20.52
C LYS A 146 -6.83 8.80 -19.93
N VAL A 147 -7.34 9.31 -18.83
CA VAL A 147 -8.36 8.66 -18.03
C VAL A 147 -9.70 9.35 -18.19
N THR A 148 -10.72 8.59 -18.58
CA THR A 148 -12.13 8.94 -18.44
C THR A 148 -12.74 7.94 -17.47
N TRP A 149 -13.31 8.44 -16.38
CA TRP A 149 -13.83 7.61 -15.30
C TRP A 149 -14.91 8.36 -14.51
N SER A 150 -15.87 7.63 -13.95
CA SER A 150 -16.90 8.18 -13.05
C SER A 150 -17.22 7.18 -11.94
N GLY A 151 -17.52 7.68 -10.75
CA GLY A 151 -17.91 6.91 -9.60
C GLY A 151 -18.82 7.68 -8.66
N LYS A 152 -19.14 7.09 -7.49
CA LYS A 152 -20.01 7.67 -6.46
C LYS A 152 -19.26 8.63 -5.54
N PHE A 153 -17.99 8.31 -5.22
CA PHE A 153 -17.26 8.94 -4.12
C PHE A 153 -16.27 10.03 -4.53
N ARG A 154 -16.12 10.27 -5.81
CA ARG A 154 -15.34 11.40 -6.32
C ARG A 154 -15.90 11.94 -7.64
N PRO A 155 -15.64 13.22 -7.97
CA PRO A 155 -15.99 13.80 -9.26
C PRO A 155 -15.37 13.01 -10.43
N PRO A 156 -16.07 12.94 -11.58
CA PRO A 156 -15.59 12.24 -12.76
C PRO A 156 -14.29 12.84 -13.30
N LEU A 157 -13.53 12.03 -14.01
CA LEU A 157 -12.41 12.44 -14.86
C LEU A 157 -12.87 12.33 -16.32
N GLU A 158 -12.65 13.37 -17.11
CA GLU A 158 -12.99 13.41 -18.53
C GLU A 158 -11.71 13.66 -19.33
N ASN A 159 -11.16 12.59 -19.94
CA ASN A 159 -9.96 12.66 -20.79
C ASN A 159 -8.76 13.36 -20.11
N GLN A 160 -8.54 13.08 -18.81
CA GLN A 160 -7.51 13.71 -18.00
C GLN A 160 -6.22 12.91 -18.00
N ASN A 161 -5.08 13.63 -18.13
CA ASN A 161 -3.78 13.02 -17.89
C ASN A 161 -3.44 13.08 -16.38
N VAL A 162 -2.81 12.02 -15.88
CA VAL A 162 -2.28 11.99 -14.50
C VAL A 162 -0.76 11.91 -14.53
N TYR A 163 -0.11 12.92 -13.99
CA TYR A 163 1.35 13.07 -13.93
C TYR A 163 1.84 13.19 -12.48
N PRO A 164 3.15 12.82 -12.24
CA PRO A 164 4.07 12.22 -13.19
C PRO A 164 3.70 10.79 -13.55
N ARG A 165 4.32 10.25 -14.61
CA ARG A 165 4.30 8.81 -14.85
C ARG A 165 5.50 8.15 -14.13
N PRO A 166 5.39 6.91 -13.67
CA PRO A 166 6.51 6.20 -13.06
C PRO A 166 7.62 5.90 -14.08
N LEU A 167 8.82 5.59 -13.59
CA LEU A 167 9.92 5.10 -14.41
C LEU A 167 9.64 3.67 -14.90
N GLN A 168 9.04 2.84 -14.04
CA GLN A 168 8.59 1.52 -14.41
C GLN A 168 7.51 1.63 -15.49
N GLU A 169 7.50 0.74 -16.46
CA GLU A 169 6.46 0.68 -17.50
C GLU A 169 5.07 0.60 -16.88
N LYS A 170 4.94 -0.19 -15.82
CA LYS A 170 3.73 -0.35 -15.04
C LYS A 170 4.07 -0.39 -13.55
N LEU A 171 3.54 0.57 -12.79
CA LEU A 171 3.74 0.60 -11.34
C LEU A 171 3.10 -0.64 -10.71
N PRO A 172 3.86 -1.47 -9.97
CA PRO A 172 3.30 -2.66 -9.32
C PRO A 172 2.25 -2.29 -8.28
N VAL A 173 1.08 -2.91 -8.37
CA VAL A 173 -0.02 -2.77 -7.41
C VAL A 173 -0.40 -4.15 -6.90
N TRP A 174 -0.29 -4.34 -5.59
CA TRP A 174 -0.65 -5.54 -4.85
C TRP A 174 -1.94 -5.30 -4.08
N VAL A 175 -2.66 -6.35 -3.77
CA VAL A 175 -3.83 -6.30 -2.87
C VAL A 175 -3.41 -6.82 -1.49
N GLY A 176 -3.51 -5.95 -0.47
CA GLY A 176 -3.33 -6.33 0.93
C GLY A 176 -4.59 -6.99 1.47
N VAL A 177 -4.47 -8.22 1.98
CA VAL A 177 -5.59 -9.01 2.50
C VAL A 177 -5.29 -9.51 3.91
N GLY A 178 -6.30 -9.47 4.80
CA GLY A 178 -6.24 -10.09 6.12
C GLY A 178 -6.81 -11.51 6.10
N GLY A 179 -8.11 -11.68 6.35
CA GLY A 179 -8.74 -13.00 6.43
C GLY A 179 -10.12 -13.05 5.76
N THR A 180 -10.52 -12.01 5.03
CA THR A 180 -11.84 -11.92 4.39
C THR A 180 -11.81 -12.61 3.02
N PRO A 181 -12.56 -13.72 2.80
CA PRO A 181 -12.54 -14.47 1.54
C PRO A 181 -12.81 -13.61 0.31
N ALA A 182 -13.76 -12.67 0.38
CA ALA A 182 -14.09 -11.77 -0.72
C ALA A 182 -12.90 -10.93 -1.22
N SER A 183 -11.93 -10.64 -0.35
CA SER A 183 -10.72 -9.89 -0.75
C SER A 183 -9.76 -10.76 -1.58
N PHE A 184 -9.69 -12.05 -1.29
CA PHE A 184 -8.91 -13.02 -2.07
C PHE A 184 -9.53 -13.25 -3.44
N VAL A 185 -10.85 -13.43 -3.50
CA VAL A 185 -11.63 -13.53 -4.76
C VAL A 185 -11.39 -12.30 -5.62
N ARG A 186 -11.53 -11.11 -5.05
CA ARG A 186 -11.32 -9.85 -5.79
C ARG A 186 -9.92 -9.76 -6.39
N ALA A 187 -8.89 -10.09 -5.60
CA ALA A 187 -7.52 -10.04 -6.09
C ALA A 187 -7.28 -11.04 -7.22
N GLY A 188 -7.79 -12.27 -7.10
CA GLY A 188 -7.70 -13.30 -8.13
C GLY A 188 -8.43 -12.88 -9.41
N ALA A 189 -9.67 -12.41 -9.30
CA ALA A 189 -10.47 -11.97 -10.44
C ALA A 189 -9.84 -10.76 -11.18
N LEU A 190 -9.10 -9.89 -10.46
CA LEU A 190 -8.37 -8.77 -11.04
C LEU A 190 -6.97 -9.15 -11.56
N GLY A 191 -6.51 -10.39 -11.35
CA GLY A 191 -5.15 -10.82 -11.70
C GLY A 191 -4.06 -10.02 -10.96
N LEU A 192 -4.35 -9.53 -9.75
CA LEU A 192 -3.41 -8.73 -8.96
C LEU A 192 -2.66 -9.61 -7.95
N PRO A 193 -1.36 -9.37 -7.74
CA PRO A 193 -0.61 -10.09 -6.73
C PRO A 193 -1.12 -9.80 -5.32
N LEU A 194 -0.99 -10.79 -4.43
CA LEU A 194 -1.46 -10.77 -3.05
C LEU A 194 -0.33 -10.46 -2.06
N MET A 195 -0.63 -9.61 -1.08
CA MET A 195 0.12 -9.54 0.17
C MET A 195 -0.81 -9.97 1.31
N VAL A 196 -0.49 -11.09 1.96
CA VAL A 196 -1.30 -11.66 3.03
C VAL A 196 -0.78 -11.20 4.38
N ALA A 197 -1.58 -10.44 5.12
CA ALA A 197 -1.28 -10.03 6.49
C ALA A 197 -1.64 -11.17 7.46
N VAL A 198 -0.62 -11.87 7.94
CA VAL A 198 -0.77 -12.96 8.93
C VAL A 198 -0.59 -12.37 10.34
N ILE A 199 -1.61 -11.67 10.82
CA ILE A 199 -1.57 -11.02 12.13
C ILE A 199 -2.17 -11.96 13.18
N GLY A 200 -1.35 -12.42 14.13
CA GLY A 200 -1.80 -13.23 15.27
C GLY A 200 -2.36 -14.61 14.92
N GLY A 201 -2.00 -15.19 13.78
CA GLY A 201 -2.47 -16.47 13.32
C GLY A 201 -1.36 -17.39 12.79
N GLU A 202 -1.72 -18.64 12.56
CA GLU A 202 -0.83 -19.60 11.92
C GLU A 202 -0.98 -19.57 10.41
N THR A 203 0.11 -19.55 9.68
CA THR A 203 0.15 -19.42 8.20
C THR A 203 -0.69 -20.46 7.48
N HIS A 204 -0.78 -21.69 8.00
CA HIS A 204 -1.54 -22.77 7.38
C HIS A 204 -3.06 -22.48 7.31
N ARG A 205 -3.60 -21.61 8.17
CA ARG A 205 -5.02 -21.20 8.15
C ARG A 205 -5.39 -20.40 6.92
N PHE A 206 -4.42 -19.79 6.27
CA PHE A 206 -4.64 -19.03 5.04
C PHE A 206 -4.65 -19.91 3.78
N ARG A 207 -4.28 -21.20 3.88
CA ARG A 207 -4.22 -22.09 2.73
C ARG A 207 -5.53 -22.15 1.94
N PRO A 208 -6.72 -22.33 2.54
CA PRO A 208 -7.99 -22.34 1.79
C PRO A 208 -8.26 -21.03 1.07
N LEU A 209 -7.88 -19.88 1.67
CA LEU A 209 -8.04 -18.56 1.07
C LEU A 209 -7.09 -18.35 -0.13
N ILE A 210 -5.88 -18.87 -0.04
CA ILE A 210 -4.91 -18.85 -1.15
C ILE A 210 -5.38 -19.76 -2.29
N ASP A 211 -5.94 -20.93 -1.97
CA ASP A 211 -6.50 -21.83 -2.98
C ASP A 211 -7.72 -21.19 -3.68
N LEU A 212 -8.54 -20.45 -2.94
CA LEU A 212 -9.63 -19.63 -3.50
C LEU A 212 -9.10 -18.54 -4.45
N TYR A 213 -8.10 -17.77 -4.05
CA TYR A 213 -7.44 -16.78 -4.90
C TYR A 213 -6.95 -17.40 -6.21
N ARG A 214 -6.26 -18.52 -6.15
CA ARG A 214 -5.71 -19.21 -7.31
C ARG A 214 -6.80 -19.75 -8.25
N SER A 215 -7.95 -20.19 -7.70
CA SER A 215 -9.07 -20.64 -8.52
C SER A 215 -9.68 -19.52 -9.34
N GLU A 216 -9.78 -18.33 -8.78
CA GLU A 216 -10.27 -17.13 -9.46
C GLU A 216 -9.28 -16.62 -10.51
N GLU A 217 -7.98 -16.68 -10.23
CA GLU A 217 -6.92 -16.29 -11.16
C GLU A 217 -6.92 -17.16 -12.42
N HIS A 218 -7.19 -18.46 -12.30
CA HIS A 218 -7.31 -19.37 -13.44
C HIS A 218 -8.51 -19.08 -14.33
N THR A 219 -9.53 -18.41 -13.81
CA THR A 219 -10.72 -18.01 -14.57
C THR A 219 -10.57 -16.66 -15.25
N SER A 220 -9.63 -15.84 -14.80
CA SER A 220 -9.27 -14.57 -15.45
C SER A 220 -8.27 -14.84 -16.57
N GLU A 221 -8.51 -14.33 -17.79
CA GLU A 221 -7.61 -14.47 -18.96
C GLU A 221 -6.24 -13.79 -18.79
N LEU A 222 -5.94 -13.29 -17.58
CA LEU A 222 -4.69 -12.61 -17.25
C LEU A 222 -3.64 -13.65 -16.84
N GLN A 223 -2.88 -14.15 -17.81
CA GLN A 223 -1.73 -15.05 -17.64
C GLN A 223 -0.50 -14.36 -17.04
N SER A 224 -0.61 -13.67 -15.93
CA SER A 224 0.57 -13.26 -15.17
C SER A 224 0.79 -14.25 -14.02
N ARG A 225 2.04 -14.73 -13.85
CA ARG A 225 2.38 -15.62 -12.73
C ARG A 225 2.07 -14.90 -11.42
N PRO A 226 1.26 -15.49 -10.53
CA PRO A 226 0.88 -14.85 -9.30
C PRO A 226 2.08 -14.72 -8.37
N HIS A 227 2.25 -13.52 -7.82
CA HIS A 227 3.13 -13.30 -6.70
C HIS A 227 2.31 -13.28 -5.41
N ILE A 228 2.66 -14.13 -4.46
CA ILE A 228 2.09 -14.13 -3.11
C ILE A 228 3.21 -13.77 -2.15
N SER A 229 3.01 -12.72 -1.38
CA SER A 229 3.89 -12.32 -0.29
C SER A 229 3.16 -12.43 1.05
N TYR A 230 3.90 -12.66 2.12
CA TYR A 230 3.39 -12.74 3.49
C TYR A 230 4.06 -11.66 4.34
N ALA A 231 3.24 -10.87 5.03
CA ALA A 231 3.66 -9.98 6.10
C ALA A 231 3.26 -10.62 7.45
N VAL A 232 4.19 -10.68 8.39
CA VAL A 232 4.03 -11.29 9.72
C VAL A 232 4.21 -10.25 10.81
#